data_f885e1ea43a4088f7c398709faacaf3f
#
_entry.id   f885e1ea43a4088f7c398709faacaf3f
#
_cell.length_a   1.000
_cell.length_b   1.000
_cell.length_c   1.000
_cell.angle_alpha   90.00
_cell.angle_beta   90.00
_cell.angle_gamma   90.00
#
_symmetry.space_group_name_H-M   'P 1'
#
loop_
_entity.id
_entity.type
_entity.pdbx_description
1 polymer ?
#
loop_
_entity_poly.entity_id
_entity_poly.type
_entity_poly.pdbx_seq_one_letter_code
_entity_poly.pdbx_strand_id
1 'polypeptide(L)'
;RLAQIAPGAAWTVLALSALLGLERLFERDFEDGALDLMAHAGLALEFTCALKCLGHWLATGAPLALLAPVAAIALGASPTLAPLLFACALAGGLAFAFTGGIGAALSLGARRGGLLTAVIVLPLFVPPVIFGGGALDAFTAGLPWRAGFALLGAYAAAAVALGPLAMAAACRNALS
;
A
#
# COMPACT_ATOMS: atom_id res chain seq x y z
N ARG A 1 -9.49 -9.46 -26.04
CA ARG A 1 -10.07 -9.57 -24.68
C ARG A 1 -9.00 -9.53 -23.59
N LEU A 2 -7.88 -10.29 -23.69
CA LEU A 2 -6.80 -10.27 -22.69
C LEU A 2 -6.18 -8.87 -22.53
N ALA A 3 -5.87 -8.19 -23.63
CA ALA A 3 -5.31 -6.84 -23.61
C ALA A 3 -6.21 -5.79 -22.94
N GLN A 4 -7.52 -5.99 -22.92
CA GLN A 4 -8.46 -5.07 -22.27
C GLN A 4 -8.50 -5.24 -20.76
N ILE A 5 -8.30 -6.45 -20.25
CA ILE A 5 -8.32 -6.75 -18.80
C ILE A 5 -6.93 -6.72 -18.18
N ALA A 6 -5.86 -6.75 -18.99
CA ALA A 6 -4.49 -6.80 -18.49
C ALA A 6 -4.11 -5.66 -17.52
N PRO A 7 -4.49 -4.39 -17.77
CA PRO A 7 -4.17 -3.30 -16.84
C PRO A 7 -4.86 -3.45 -15.48
N GLY A 8 -6.16 -3.77 -15.49
CA GLY A 8 -6.94 -4.02 -14.28
C GLY A 8 -6.46 -5.24 -13.51
N ALA A 9 -6.09 -6.32 -14.23
CA ALA A 9 -5.51 -7.51 -13.62
C ALA A 9 -4.16 -7.21 -12.96
N ALA A 10 -3.25 -6.52 -13.65
CA ALA A 10 -1.96 -6.11 -13.10
C ALA A 10 -2.13 -5.22 -11.86
N TRP A 11 -3.09 -4.28 -11.90
CA TRP A 11 -3.44 -3.41 -10.78
C TRP A 11 -3.98 -4.20 -9.58
N THR A 12 -4.89 -5.13 -9.82
CA THR A 12 -5.47 -5.98 -8.75
C THR A 12 -4.42 -6.89 -8.12
N VAL A 13 -3.55 -7.50 -8.93
CA VAL A 13 -2.44 -8.33 -8.44
C VAL A 13 -1.50 -7.50 -7.58
N LEU A 14 -1.18 -6.26 -7.97
CA LEU A 14 -0.37 -5.35 -7.19
C LEU A 14 -1.02 -5.05 -5.83
N ALA A 15 -2.32 -4.73 -5.81
CA ALA A 15 -3.06 -4.48 -4.58
C ALA A 15 -3.07 -5.69 -3.63
N LEU A 16 -3.30 -6.90 -4.17
CA LEU A 16 -3.28 -8.14 -3.41
C LEU A 16 -1.86 -8.47 -2.90
N SER A 17 -0.83 -8.25 -3.74
CA SER A 17 0.56 -8.45 -3.35
C SER A 17 0.99 -7.52 -2.22
N ALA A 18 0.44 -6.30 -2.18
CA ALA A 18 0.71 -5.35 -1.12
C ALA A 18 0.19 -5.80 0.26
N LEU A 19 -0.84 -6.69 0.31
CA LEU A 19 -1.31 -7.29 1.56
C LEU A 19 -0.32 -8.31 2.13
N LEU A 20 0.46 -8.95 1.26
CA LEU A 20 1.40 -9.97 1.69
C LEU A 20 2.58 -9.33 2.44
N GLY A 21 2.84 -9.82 3.64
CA GLY A 21 3.95 -9.33 4.47
C GLY A 21 3.63 -8.11 5.32
N LEU A 22 2.49 -7.41 5.11
CA LEU A 22 2.09 -6.29 5.97
C LEU A 22 1.85 -6.73 7.41
N GLU A 23 1.28 -7.91 7.63
CA GLU A 23 1.06 -8.47 8.97
C GLU A 23 2.35 -8.58 9.79
N ARG A 24 3.49 -8.83 9.13
CA ARG A 24 4.80 -8.96 9.77
C ARG A 24 5.52 -7.63 9.98
N LEU A 25 4.94 -6.51 9.55
CA LEU A 25 5.62 -5.20 9.56
C LEU A 25 6.00 -4.75 10.97
N PHE A 26 5.15 -5.02 11.94
CA PHE A 26 5.35 -4.67 13.36
C PHE A 26 5.35 -5.87 14.29
N GLU A 27 4.76 -7.02 13.87
CA GLU A 27 4.57 -8.20 14.70
C GLU A 27 5.90 -8.73 15.25
N ARG A 28 6.92 -8.83 14.40
CA ARG A 28 8.25 -9.31 14.81
C ARG A 28 8.88 -8.40 15.85
N ASP A 29 8.83 -7.08 15.67
CA ASP A 29 9.40 -6.13 16.62
C ASP A 29 8.62 -6.12 17.94
N PHE A 30 7.33 -6.42 17.90
CA PHE A 30 6.49 -6.57 19.08
C PHE A 30 6.87 -7.83 19.87
N GLU A 31 7.00 -8.97 19.19
CA GLU A 31 7.36 -10.25 19.81
C GLU A 31 8.77 -10.25 20.39
N ASP A 32 9.74 -9.62 19.73
CA ASP A 32 11.14 -9.54 20.14
C ASP A 32 11.37 -8.42 21.18
N GLY A 33 10.36 -7.61 21.53
CA GLY A 33 10.47 -6.47 22.44
C GLY A 33 11.17 -5.25 21.84
N ALA A 34 11.56 -5.31 20.56
CA ALA A 34 12.21 -4.20 19.87
C ALA A 34 11.28 -2.98 19.72
N LEU A 35 9.97 -3.19 19.60
CA LEU A 35 8.99 -2.11 19.49
C LEU A 35 8.96 -1.26 20.77
N ASP A 36 9.09 -1.88 21.95
CA ASP A 36 9.17 -1.16 23.23
C ASP A 36 10.44 -0.30 23.30
N LEU A 37 11.58 -0.85 22.89
CA LEU A 37 12.83 -0.10 22.79
C LEU A 37 12.72 1.08 21.82
N MET A 38 12.06 0.89 20.66
CA MET A 38 11.82 1.97 19.70
C MET A 38 10.92 3.07 20.28
N ALA A 39 9.92 2.71 21.09
CA ALA A 39 9.03 3.66 21.73
C ALA A 39 9.76 4.55 22.76
N HIS A 40 10.85 4.04 23.35
CA HIS A 40 11.65 4.74 24.37
C HIS A 40 12.98 5.31 23.83
N ALA A 41 13.30 5.11 22.55
CA ALA A 41 14.61 5.45 21.95
C ALA A 41 14.87 6.95 21.68
N GLY A 42 13.99 7.86 22.12
CA GLY A 42 14.17 9.31 21.91
C GLY A 42 13.80 9.82 20.53
N LEU A 43 13.52 8.94 19.57
CA LEU A 43 12.91 9.27 18.28
C LEU A 43 11.39 9.17 18.38
N ALA A 44 10.69 10.08 17.74
CA ALA A 44 9.23 9.99 17.67
C ALA A 44 8.81 8.66 17.02
N LEU A 45 7.95 7.88 17.68
CA LEU A 45 7.49 6.59 17.19
C LEU A 45 6.80 6.70 15.83
N GLU A 46 6.16 7.83 15.57
CA GLU A 46 5.56 8.20 14.27
C GLU A 46 6.60 8.17 13.15
N PHE A 47 7.79 8.71 13.42
CA PHE A 47 8.87 8.70 12.43
C PHE A 47 9.40 7.29 12.18
N THR A 48 9.54 6.49 13.21
CA THR A 48 9.93 5.08 13.09
C THR A 48 8.90 4.29 12.28
N CYS A 49 7.60 4.48 12.54
CA CYS A 49 6.52 3.86 11.77
C CYS A 49 6.57 4.26 10.29
N ALA A 50 6.79 5.57 10.02
CA ALA A 50 6.92 6.06 8.65
C ALA A 50 8.11 5.41 7.92
N LEU A 51 9.28 5.33 8.56
CA LEU A 51 10.47 4.70 7.97
C LEU A 51 10.26 3.21 7.70
N LYS A 52 9.57 2.49 8.58
CA LYS A 52 9.24 1.07 8.36
C LYS A 52 8.32 0.89 7.15
N CYS A 53 7.28 1.71 7.03
CA CYS A 53 6.39 1.67 5.87
C CYS A 53 7.11 2.05 4.57
N LEU A 54 7.97 3.06 4.59
CA LEU A 54 8.80 3.44 3.44
C LEU A 54 9.77 2.33 3.06
N GLY A 55 10.44 1.71 4.04
CA GLY A 55 11.34 0.58 3.81
C GLY A 55 10.60 -0.62 3.20
N HIS A 56 9.42 -0.94 3.72
CA HIS A 56 8.56 -1.98 3.15
C HIS A 56 8.15 -1.65 1.71
N TRP A 57 7.69 -0.42 1.46
CA TRP A 57 7.32 0.03 0.11
C TRP A 57 8.51 -0.02 -0.85
N LEU A 58 9.70 0.41 -0.44
CA LEU A 58 10.91 0.34 -1.26
C LEU A 58 11.30 -1.11 -1.57
N ALA A 59 11.15 -2.01 -0.61
CA ALA A 59 11.54 -3.42 -0.77
C ALA A 59 10.52 -4.22 -1.60
N THR A 60 9.23 -3.87 -1.57
CA THR A 60 8.15 -4.64 -2.20
C THR A 60 7.40 -3.82 -3.25
N GLY A 61 6.92 -2.65 -2.92
CA GLY A 61 6.08 -1.81 -3.79
C GLY A 61 6.82 -1.24 -4.98
N ALA A 62 8.04 -0.72 -4.78
CA ALA A 62 8.83 -0.13 -5.86
C ALA A 62 9.25 -1.17 -6.92
N PRO A 63 9.76 -2.37 -6.58
CA PRO A 63 10.00 -3.42 -7.55
C PRO A 63 8.72 -3.87 -8.29
N LEU A 64 7.60 -4.01 -7.58
CA LEU A 64 6.32 -4.36 -8.20
C LEU A 64 5.84 -3.26 -9.17
N ALA A 65 6.05 -1.99 -8.84
CA ALA A 65 5.71 -0.88 -9.72
C ALA A 65 6.53 -0.90 -11.02
N LEU A 66 7.79 -1.32 -10.97
CA LEU A 66 8.61 -1.52 -12.17
C LEU A 66 8.16 -2.71 -13.01
N LEU A 67 7.72 -3.79 -12.37
CA LEU A 67 7.30 -5.02 -13.04
C LEU A 67 5.89 -4.93 -13.62
N ALA A 68 4.99 -4.14 -13.02
CA ALA A 68 3.60 -4.05 -13.44
C ALA A 68 3.40 -3.63 -14.91
N PRO A 69 4.10 -2.59 -15.44
CA PRO A 69 4.03 -2.25 -16.86
C PRO A 69 4.57 -3.36 -17.76
N VAL A 70 5.66 -4.00 -17.37
CA VAL A 70 6.26 -5.11 -18.12
C VAL A 70 5.29 -6.27 -18.22
N ALA A 71 4.68 -6.67 -17.10
CA ALA A 71 3.68 -7.72 -17.07
C ALA A 71 2.44 -7.37 -17.91
N ALA A 72 1.96 -6.14 -17.83
CA ALA A 72 0.81 -5.69 -18.62
C ALA A 72 1.10 -5.74 -20.12
N ILE A 73 2.28 -5.27 -20.56
CA ILE A 73 2.71 -5.35 -21.96
C ILE A 73 2.85 -6.80 -22.43
N ALA A 74 3.42 -7.67 -21.59
CA ALA A 74 3.53 -9.10 -21.89
C ALA A 74 2.17 -9.77 -22.07
N LEU A 75 1.12 -9.26 -21.41
CA LEU A 75 -0.27 -9.70 -21.57
C LEU A 75 -1.01 -8.99 -22.73
N GLY A 76 -0.31 -8.16 -23.50
CA GLY A 76 -0.84 -7.50 -24.70
C GLY A 76 -1.42 -6.11 -24.46
N ALA A 77 -1.15 -5.48 -23.32
CA ALA A 77 -1.52 -4.07 -23.10
C ALA A 77 -0.68 -3.15 -24.00
N SER A 78 -1.25 -1.98 -24.36
CA SER A 78 -0.52 -0.99 -25.16
C SER A 78 0.68 -0.43 -24.37
N PRO A 79 1.87 -0.32 -24.98
CA PRO A 79 3.04 0.31 -24.35
C PRO A 79 2.79 1.77 -23.92
N THR A 80 1.85 2.46 -24.56
CA THR A 80 1.48 3.84 -24.20
C THR A 80 0.89 3.97 -22.79
N LEU A 81 0.36 2.86 -22.23
CA LEU A 81 -0.16 2.79 -20.87
C LEU A 81 0.96 2.69 -19.82
N ALA A 82 2.15 2.23 -20.20
CA ALA A 82 3.23 1.92 -19.25
C ALA A 82 3.59 3.07 -18.29
N PRO A 83 3.73 4.33 -18.72
CA PRO A 83 4.06 5.44 -17.81
C PRO A 83 2.96 5.67 -16.78
N LEU A 84 1.69 5.62 -17.18
CA LEU A 84 0.57 5.81 -16.26
C LEU A 84 0.46 4.65 -15.28
N LEU A 85 0.58 3.40 -15.75
CA LEU A 85 0.54 2.22 -14.90
C LEU A 85 1.68 2.24 -13.87
N PHE A 86 2.89 2.63 -14.29
CA PHE A 86 4.02 2.80 -13.39
C PHE A 86 3.74 3.86 -12.32
N ALA A 87 3.25 5.05 -12.72
CA ALA A 87 2.93 6.13 -11.79
C ALA A 87 1.80 5.74 -10.81
N CYS A 88 0.75 5.08 -11.31
CA CYS A 88 -0.32 4.53 -10.47
C CYS A 88 0.23 3.47 -9.49
N ALA A 89 1.11 2.59 -9.96
CA ALA A 89 1.70 1.54 -9.13
C ALA A 89 2.59 2.10 -8.03
N LEU A 90 3.37 3.15 -8.30
CA LEU A 90 4.16 3.85 -7.29
C LEU A 90 3.26 4.52 -6.24
N ALA A 91 2.30 5.34 -6.67
CA ALA A 91 1.41 6.06 -5.77
C ALA A 91 0.50 5.10 -4.99
N GLY A 92 -0.08 4.11 -5.67
CA GLY A 92 -0.92 3.09 -5.04
C GLY A 92 -0.15 2.19 -4.09
N GLY A 93 1.05 1.76 -4.46
CA GLY A 93 1.93 0.99 -3.59
C GLY A 93 2.25 1.74 -2.29
N LEU A 94 2.50 3.04 -2.38
CA LEU A 94 2.71 3.90 -1.22
C LEU A 94 1.44 4.00 -0.36
N ALA A 95 0.28 4.21 -0.98
CA ALA A 95 -1.02 4.22 -0.29
C ALA A 95 -1.27 2.89 0.43
N PHE A 96 -1.05 1.75 -0.23
CA PHE A 96 -1.22 0.42 0.34
C PHE A 96 -0.26 0.16 1.50
N ALA A 97 1.02 0.56 1.40
CA ALA A 97 1.99 0.37 2.46
C ALA A 97 1.61 1.13 3.74
N PHE A 98 1.18 2.39 3.63
CA PHE A 98 0.83 3.20 4.79
C PHE A 98 -0.53 2.83 5.39
N THR A 99 -1.55 2.59 4.58
CA THR A 99 -2.86 2.15 5.09
C THR A 99 -2.81 0.71 5.62
N GLY A 100 -2.05 -0.15 4.96
CA GLY A 100 -1.80 -1.51 5.44
C GLY A 100 -1.01 -1.54 6.74
N GLY A 101 -0.05 -0.63 6.91
CA GLY A 101 0.69 -0.43 8.16
C GLY A 101 -0.22 -0.07 9.34
N ILE A 102 -1.28 0.71 9.12
CA ILE A 102 -2.29 1.00 10.16
C ILE A 102 -2.95 -0.31 10.61
N GLY A 103 -3.39 -1.15 9.66
CA GLY A 103 -4.00 -2.43 9.99
C GLY A 103 -3.04 -3.37 10.71
N ALA A 104 -1.78 -3.42 10.29
CA ALA A 104 -0.74 -4.21 10.96
C ALA A 104 -0.53 -3.75 12.42
N ALA A 105 -0.46 -2.45 12.66
CA ALA A 105 -0.30 -1.90 14.02
C ALA A 105 -1.52 -2.16 14.90
N LEU A 106 -2.74 -2.05 14.35
CA LEU A 106 -3.99 -2.31 15.08
C LEU A 106 -4.20 -3.80 15.43
N SER A 107 -3.56 -4.70 14.70
CA SER A 107 -3.67 -6.15 14.93
C SER A 107 -2.59 -6.73 15.84
N LEU A 108 -1.68 -5.90 16.37
CA LEU A 108 -0.63 -6.34 17.29
C LEU A 108 -1.21 -7.04 18.53
N GLY A 109 -0.59 -8.15 18.91
CA GLY A 109 -1.01 -8.95 20.06
C GLY A 109 -2.27 -9.80 19.85
N ALA A 110 -2.92 -9.73 18.68
CA ALA A 110 -4.10 -10.54 18.40
C ALA A 110 -3.72 -11.98 18.03
N ARG A 111 -4.45 -12.97 18.57
CA ARG A 111 -4.21 -14.42 18.29
C ARG A 111 -4.27 -14.79 16.79
N ARG A 112 -4.92 -13.98 15.96
CA ARG A 112 -5.06 -14.15 14.51
C ARG A 112 -4.77 -12.82 13.82
N GLY A 113 -3.60 -12.22 14.12
CA GLY A 113 -3.20 -10.90 13.65
C GLY A 113 -3.38 -10.71 12.14
N GLY A 114 -2.92 -11.66 11.32
CA GLY A 114 -3.04 -11.57 9.86
C GLY A 114 -4.47 -11.49 9.35
N LEU A 115 -5.40 -12.28 9.91
CA LEU A 115 -6.82 -12.19 9.55
C LEU A 115 -7.41 -10.83 9.96
N LEU A 116 -7.09 -10.36 11.16
CA LEU A 116 -7.56 -9.07 11.66
C LEU A 116 -7.00 -7.92 10.82
N THR A 117 -5.69 -7.96 10.49
CA THR A 117 -5.06 -7.02 9.57
C THR A 117 -5.81 -6.95 8.25
N ALA A 118 -6.10 -8.10 7.62
CA ALA A 118 -6.82 -8.15 6.36
C ALA A 118 -8.21 -7.51 6.46
N VAL A 119 -8.98 -7.81 7.51
CA VAL A 119 -10.33 -7.25 7.73
C VAL A 119 -10.29 -5.73 7.90
N ILE A 120 -9.29 -5.18 8.60
CA ILE A 120 -9.14 -3.75 8.80
C ILE A 120 -8.65 -3.05 7.51
N VAL A 121 -7.71 -3.67 6.80
CA VAL A 121 -7.04 -3.09 5.65
C VAL A 121 -7.91 -3.11 4.39
N LEU A 122 -8.74 -4.14 4.19
CA LEU A 122 -9.58 -4.26 3.00
C LEU A 122 -10.42 -3.00 2.71
N PRO A 123 -11.16 -2.42 3.67
CA PRO A 123 -11.90 -1.18 3.43
C PRO A 123 -11.00 0.01 3.06
N LEU A 124 -9.79 0.08 3.65
CA LEU A 124 -8.82 1.14 3.37
C LEU A 124 -8.16 0.99 1.99
N PHE A 125 -8.15 -0.21 1.43
CA PHE A 125 -7.63 -0.48 0.08
C PHE A 125 -8.64 -0.15 -1.02
N VAL A 126 -9.94 -0.08 -0.71
CA VAL A 126 -10.99 0.20 -1.70
C VAL A 126 -10.77 1.53 -2.45
N PRO A 127 -10.52 2.68 -1.77
CA PRO A 127 -10.33 3.93 -2.49
C PRO A 127 -9.14 3.91 -3.47
N PRO A 128 -7.91 3.52 -3.09
CA PRO A 128 -6.81 3.50 -4.04
C PRO A 128 -7.02 2.47 -5.17
N VAL A 129 -7.69 1.33 -4.90
CA VAL A 129 -8.03 0.36 -5.95
C VAL A 129 -8.97 0.98 -6.97
N ILE A 130 -10.02 1.68 -6.53
CA ILE A 130 -10.98 2.33 -7.43
C ILE A 130 -10.32 3.48 -8.19
N PHE A 131 -9.56 4.35 -7.51
CA PHE A 131 -8.95 5.51 -8.16
C PHE A 131 -7.88 5.12 -9.18
N GLY A 132 -7.01 4.18 -8.84
CA GLY A 132 -5.98 3.69 -9.75
C GLY A 132 -6.57 2.89 -10.91
N GLY A 133 -7.45 1.93 -10.63
CA GLY A 133 -8.15 1.16 -11.65
C GLY A 133 -8.95 2.05 -12.59
N GLY A 134 -9.74 2.97 -12.03
CA GLY A 134 -10.54 3.91 -12.82
C GLY A 134 -9.68 4.85 -13.69
N ALA A 135 -8.50 5.26 -13.24
CA ALA A 135 -7.57 6.04 -14.07
C ALA A 135 -7.04 5.22 -15.25
N LEU A 136 -6.68 3.96 -15.02
CA LEU A 136 -6.18 3.04 -16.06
C LEU A 136 -7.27 2.70 -17.08
N ASP A 137 -8.49 2.41 -16.61
CA ASP A 137 -9.64 2.12 -17.47
C ASP A 137 -10.02 3.34 -18.31
N ALA A 138 -10.06 4.54 -17.71
CA ALA A 138 -10.33 5.77 -18.44
C ALA A 138 -9.28 6.03 -19.52
N PHE A 139 -7.99 5.82 -19.22
CA PHE A 139 -6.91 5.96 -20.21
C PHE A 139 -7.09 5.02 -21.40
N THR A 140 -7.37 3.74 -21.14
CA THR A 140 -7.56 2.73 -22.19
C THR A 140 -8.80 3.00 -23.04
N ALA A 141 -9.82 3.64 -22.47
CA ALA A 141 -11.04 4.05 -23.16
C ALA A 141 -10.90 5.42 -23.88
N GLY A 142 -9.75 6.09 -23.81
CA GLY A 142 -9.56 7.44 -24.35
C GLY A 142 -10.31 8.53 -23.60
N LEU A 143 -10.69 8.28 -22.35
CA LEU A 143 -11.42 9.19 -21.46
C LEU A 143 -10.46 9.98 -20.55
N PRO A 144 -10.94 11.06 -19.90
CA PRO A 144 -10.15 11.84 -18.95
C PRO A 144 -9.76 11.00 -17.72
N TRP A 145 -8.50 10.60 -17.62
CA TRP A 145 -7.95 9.76 -16.55
C TRP A 145 -7.32 10.56 -15.39
N ARG A 146 -7.01 11.86 -15.62
CA ARG A 146 -6.25 12.70 -14.69
C ARG A 146 -6.92 12.85 -13.33
N ALA A 147 -8.23 12.91 -13.28
CA ALA A 147 -8.99 13.03 -12.03
C ALA A 147 -8.79 11.80 -11.14
N GLY A 148 -8.92 10.58 -11.69
CA GLY A 148 -8.68 9.34 -10.94
C GLY A 148 -7.24 9.25 -10.42
N PHE A 149 -6.26 9.60 -11.25
CA PHE A 149 -4.85 9.64 -10.85
C PHE A 149 -4.58 10.70 -9.76
N ALA A 150 -5.19 11.89 -9.85
CA ALA A 150 -5.08 12.92 -8.82
C ALA A 150 -5.68 12.49 -7.49
N LEU A 151 -6.84 11.80 -7.51
CA LEU A 151 -7.46 11.24 -6.30
C LEU A 151 -6.60 10.14 -5.67
N LEU A 152 -5.96 9.29 -6.48
CA LEU A 152 -5.00 8.30 -5.99
C LEU A 152 -3.81 8.97 -5.30
N GLY A 153 -3.24 10.01 -5.93
CA GLY A 153 -2.13 10.79 -5.36
C GLY A 153 -2.52 11.50 -4.06
N ALA A 154 -3.70 12.10 -4.02
CA ALA A 154 -4.22 12.76 -2.81
C ALA A 154 -4.42 11.76 -1.67
N TYR A 155 -4.97 10.58 -1.99
CA TYR A 155 -5.13 9.50 -1.01
C TYR A 155 -3.77 9.00 -0.49
N ALA A 156 -2.80 8.79 -1.37
CA ALA A 156 -1.44 8.39 -0.98
C ALA A 156 -0.79 9.44 -0.08
N ALA A 157 -0.90 10.72 -0.41
CA ALA A 157 -0.39 11.81 0.40
C ALA A 157 -1.05 11.86 1.80
N ALA A 158 -2.38 11.68 1.86
CA ALA A 158 -3.11 11.60 3.13
C ALA A 158 -2.67 10.38 3.96
N ALA A 159 -2.49 9.22 3.32
CA ALA A 159 -2.01 8.01 3.98
C ALA A 159 -0.60 8.19 4.57
N VAL A 160 0.31 8.83 3.83
CA VAL A 160 1.67 9.14 4.30
C VAL A 160 1.66 10.14 5.46
N ALA A 161 0.80 11.14 5.40
CA ALA A 161 0.72 12.18 6.44
C ALA A 161 0.07 11.68 7.74
N LEU A 162 -1.02 10.93 7.64
CA LEU A 162 -1.84 10.51 8.78
C LEU A 162 -1.51 9.09 9.28
N GLY A 163 -1.04 8.23 8.38
CA GLY A 163 -0.72 6.83 8.69
C GLY A 163 0.25 6.67 9.86
N PRO A 164 1.39 7.36 9.89
CA PRO A 164 2.34 7.25 10.99
C PRO A 164 1.77 7.61 12.35
N LEU A 165 0.87 8.61 12.41
CA LEU A 165 0.20 9.01 13.65
C LEU A 165 -0.73 7.90 14.16
N ALA A 166 -1.53 7.33 13.26
CA ALA A 166 -2.43 6.22 13.58
C ALA A 166 -1.67 4.96 14.00
N MET A 167 -0.60 4.61 13.28
CA MET A 167 0.27 3.47 13.61
C MET A 167 0.94 3.64 14.97
N ALA A 168 1.52 4.80 15.25
CA ALA A 168 2.18 5.07 16.53
C ALA A 168 1.18 5.01 17.70
N ALA A 169 -0.03 5.53 17.54
CA ALA A 169 -1.09 5.42 18.55
C ALA A 169 -1.48 3.95 18.79
N ALA A 170 -1.63 3.15 17.74
CA ALA A 170 -1.94 1.73 17.84
C ALA A 170 -0.80 0.95 18.53
N CYS A 171 0.46 1.20 18.15
CA CYS A 171 1.62 0.58 18.77
C CYS A 171 1.72 0.91 20.26
N ARG A 172 1.52 2.17 20.66
CA ARG A 172 1.51 2.57 22.10
C ARG A 172 0.42 1.85 22.89
N ASN A 173 -0.76 1.69 22.28
CA ASN A 173 -1.87 0.97 22.92
C ASN A 173 -1.58 -0.53 23.08
N ALA A 174 -0.81 -1.13 22.15
CA ALA A 174 -0.42 -2.53 22.24
C ALA A 174 0.68 -2.78 23.29
N LEU A 175 1.47 -1.75 23.65
CA LEU A 175 2.53 -1.82 24.65
C LEU A 175 2.04 -1.49 26.08
N SER A 176 0.81 -0.97 26.23
CA SER A 176 0.20 -0.63 27.52
C SER A 176 -0.49 -1.84 28.14
#